data_de0e7d421f12d02d31ca928be6023c04
#
_entry.id   de0e7d421f12d02d31ca928be6023c04
#
_cell.length_a   1.000
_cell.length_b   1.000
_cell.length_c   1.000
_cell.angle_alpha   90.00
_cell.angle_beta   90.00
_cell.angle_gamma   90.00
#
_symmetry.space_group_name_H-M   'P 1'
#
loop_
_entity.id
_entity.type
_entity.pdbx_description
1 polymer ?
#
loop_
_entity_poly.entity_id
_entity_poly.type
_entity_poly.pdbx_seq_one_letter_code
_entity_poly.pdbx_strand_id
1 'polypeptide(L)'
;NGVVCAKMNHMSYIDGTGTVVWEIDTAIVDPILKVDGNYILIAEKGRNKICLYIDNKLQYDVDDPDTVMSAELSSNGDVVVVTDKSSYRGGISVYNKSGEQIFSWASGSDAVICADISAASRSVAVALLNSDVTAKTTVQLFNVNETESYAKIEMPDTVVYELQFVGDKVNAFGDNRVTGISSSGKIVYDNDFSNVQLTHSAIDSNGNKLLAFDDGNIPMLNLYSKNGFLKNSTTLIGVTDFIDINKKYILYNIGRDIYFGKTNSKVMSKYTAAMDIKNLIIVSDTTFVVIYSNSLEVVTV
;
A
#
# COMPACT_ATOMS: atom_id res chain seq x y z
N ASN A 1 0.14 0.14 -20.09
CA ASN A 1 -0.69 -0.68 -19.21
C ASN A 1 -0.07 -2.07 -19.09
N GLY A 2 0.23 -2.52 -17.88
CA GLY A 2 0.86 -3.80 -17.59
C GLY A 2 1.24 -3.88 -16.12
N VAL A 3 2.04 -4.87 -15.75
CA VAL A 3 2.50 -5.09 -14.38
C VAL A 3 4.02 -5.21 -14.33
N VAL A 4 4.62 -4.71 -13.27
CA VAL A 4 6.01 -5.00 -12.91
C VAL A 4 5.98 -6.13 -11.88
N CYS A 5 6.79 -7.14 -12.10
CA CYS A 5 6.96 -8.26 -11.18
C CYS A 5 8.41 -8.33 -10.73
N ALA A 6 8.62 -8.55 -9.43
CA ALA A 6 9.94 -8.81 -8.88
C ALA A 6 9.96 -10.16 -8.16
N LYS A 7 11.06 -10.86 -8.30
CA LYS A 7 11.42 -12.05 -7.54
C LYS A 7 12.91 -12.00 -7.21
N MET A 8 13.40 -12.97 -6.48
CA MET A 8 14.81 -13.05 -6.14
C MET A 8 15.73 -12.77 -7.35
N ASN A 9 16.52 -11.71 -7.26
CA ASN A 9 17.51 -11.27 -8.26
C ASN A 9 16.97 -10.91 -9.65
N HIS A 10 15.65 -10.69 -9.80
CA HIS A 10 15.07 -10.46 -11.10
C HIS A 10 13.83 -9.58 -11.03
N MET A 11 13.68 -8.69 -11.98
CA MET A 11 12.50 -7.83 -12.18
C MET A 11 12.11 -7.82 -13.66
N SER A 12 10.81 -7.87 -13.95
CA SER A 12 10.30 -7.84 -15.32
C SER A 12 9.04 -6.99 -15.44
N TYR A 13 8.81 -6.40 -16.60
CA TYR A 13 7.56 -5.76 -16.97
C TYR A 13 6.84 -6.58 -18.03
N ILE A 14 5.58 -6.85 -17.76
CA ILE A 14 4.69 -7.62 -18.63
C ILE A 14 3.53 -6.71 -18.99
N ASP A 15 3.30 -6.53 -20.28
CA ASP A 15 2.23 -5.68 -20.80
C ASP A 15 0.83 -6.31 -20.66
N GLY A 16 -0.20 -5.54 -21.01
CA GLY A 16 -1.60 -5.99 -20.96
C GLY A 16 -1.95 -7.10 -21.95
N THR A 17 -1.02 -7.56 -22.79
CA THR A 17 -1.18 -8.73 -23.67
C THR A 17 -0.52 -9.99 -23.11
N GLY A 18 0.21 -9.85 -21.98
CA GLY A 18 1.00 -10.93 -21.39
C GLY A 18 2.41 -11.06 -21.97
N THR A 19 2.85 -10.07 -22.77
CA THR A 19 4.19 -10.07 -23.36
C THR A 19 5.21 -9.46 -22.39
N VAL A 20 6.33 -10.15 -22.18
CA VAL A 20 7.47 -9.58 -21.44
C VAL A 20 8.13 -8.52 -22.32
N VAL A 21 8.08 -7.27 -21.87
CA VAL A 21 8.60 -6.11 -22.61
C VAL A 21 10.07 -5.86 -22.26
N TRP A 22 10.42 -6.02 -20.98
CA TRP A 22 11.79 -5.92 -20.51
C TRP A 22 12.01 -6.76 -19.25
N GLU A 23 13.26 -7.14 -19.03
CA GLU A 23 13.74 -7.85 -17.86
C GLU A 23 15.04 -7.20 -17.37
N ILE A 24 15.22 -7.14 -16.04
CA ILE A 24 16.39 -6.56 -15.38
C ILE A 24 16.81 -7.51 -14.27
N ASP A 25 18.09 -7.90 -14.29
CA ASP A 25 18.69 -8.61 -13.18
C ASP A 25 19.01 -7.63 -12.04
N THR A 26 18.59 -7.97 -10.83
CA THR A 26 18.81 -7.19 -9.62
C THR A 26 19.67 -8.00 -8.64
N ALA A 27 20.30 -7.33 -7.68
CA ALA A 27 21.03 -8.01 -6.60
C ALA A 27 20.19 -8.12 -5.32
N ILE A 28 18.87 -8.25 -5.45
CA ILE A 28 17.89 -8.18 -4.36
C ILE A 28 17.22 -9.54 -4.19
N VAL A 29 17.29 -10.11 -2.98
CA VAL A 29 16.79 -11.47 -2.69
C VAL A 29 15.35 -11.45 -2.21
N ASP A 30 14.99 -10.57 -1.27
CA ASP A 30 13.62 -10.41 -0.75
C ASP A 30 13.10 -9.01 -1.13
N PRO A 31 12.52 -8.85 -2.33
CA PRO A 31 12.18 -7.55 -2.87
C PRO A 31 10.91 -6.95 -2.27
N ILE A 32 11.01 -5.70 -1.82
CA ILE A 32 9.88 -4.79 -1.69
C ILE A 32 9.78 -4.05 -3.02
N LEU A 33 8.67 -4.22 -3.74
CA LEU A 33 8.43 -3.58 -5.03
C LEU A 33 7.30 -2.56 -4.92
N LYS A 34 7.56 -1.32 -5.35
CA LYS A 34 6.54 -0.28 -5.51
C LYS A 34 6.67 0.38 -6.88
N VAL A 35 5.55 0.68 -7.49
CA VAL A 35 5.50 1.30 -8.83
C VAL A 35 4.52 2.45 -8.83
N ASP A 36 4.95 3.61 -9.29
CA ASP A 36 4.08 4.76 -9.55
C ASP A 36 4.53 5.47 -10.84
N GLY A 37 3.66 5.44 -11.85
CA GLY A 37 3.98 5.98 -13.17
C GLY A 37 5.20 5.31 -13.81
N ASN A 38 6.26 6.08 -14.02
CA ASN A 38 7.53 5.61 -14.57
C ASN A 38 8.60 5.33 -13.51
N TYR A 39 8.27 5.51 -12.23
CA TYR A 39 9.14 5.19 -11.11
C TYR A 39 8.92 3.76 -10.65
N ILE A 40 10.00 3.03 -10.44
CA ILE A 40 10.00 1.68 -9.88
C ILE A 40 11.00 1.66 -8.74
N LEU A 41 10.49 1.49 -7.52
CA LEU A 41 11.29 1.25 -6.34
C LEU A 41 11.42 -0.25 -6.13
N ILE A 42 12.64 -0.71 -5.92
CA ILE A 42 12.92 -2.04 -5.41
C ILE A 42 13.90 -1.94 -4.23
N ALA A 43 13.49 -2.41 -3.07
CA ALA A 43 14.31 -2.40 -1.86
C ALA A 43 14.42 -3.82 -1.28
N GLU A 44 15.49 -4.10 -0.56
CA GLU A 44 15.73 -5.43 0.02
C GLU A 44 15.25 -5.48 1.47
N LYS A 45 14.18 -6.25 1.71
CA LYS A 45 13.64 -6.43 3.06
C LYS A 45 14.64 -7.18 3.94
N GLY A 46 14.83 -6.68 5.16
CA GLY A 46 15.77 -7.28 6.12
C GLY A 46 17.25 -7.00 5.82
N ARG A 47 17.52 -6.13 4.83
CA ARG A 47 18.85 -5.61 4.50
C ARG A 47 18.77 -4.09 4.32
N ASN A 48 19.71 -3.49 3.58
CA ASN A 48 19.83 -2.03 3.51
C ASN A 48 19.78 -1.44 2.09
N LYS A 49 19.65 -2.28 1.06
CA LYS A 49 19.70 -1.85 -0.33
C LYS A 49 18.39 -1.23 -0.81
N ILE A 50 18.50 -0.09 -1.51
CA ILE A 50 17.39 0.66 -2.10
C ILE A 50 17.78 1.09 -3.50
N CYS A 51 17.00 0.67 -4.51
CA CYS A 51 17.21 1.02 -5.90
C CYS A 51 15.97 1.73 -6.45
N LEU A 52 16.15 2.84 -7.12
CA LEU A 52 15.10 3.51 -7.89
C LEU A 52 15.43 3.43 -9.37
N TYR A 53 14.45 3.01 -10.15
CA TYR A 53 14.48 3.05 -11.61
C TYR A 53 13.50 4.11 -12.12
N ILE A 54 13.90 4.82 -13.17
CA ILE A 54 13.07 5.77 -13.91
C ILE A 54 13.11 5.37 -15.37
N ASP A 55 11.95 5.17 -16.01
CA ASP A 55 11.85 4.69 -17.37
C ASP A 55 12.74 3.44 -17.63
N ASN A 56 12.68 2.47 -16.71
CA ASN A 56 13.43 1.20 -16.71
C ASN A 56 14.97 1.35 -16.63
N LYS A 57 15.48 2.54 -16.30
CA LYS A 57 16.90 2.78 -16.11
C LYS A 57 17.19 3.02 -14.64
N LEU A 58 18.23 2.37 -14.13
CA LEU A 58 18.68 2.58 -12.76
C LEU A 58 19.08 4.06 -12.59
N GLN A 59 18.37 4.72 -11.69
CA GLN A 59 18.62 6.11 -11.32
C GLN A 59 19.63 6.19 -10.19
N TYR A 60 19.42 5.36 -9.15
CA TYR A 60 20.36 5.21 -8.05
C TYR A 60 20.27 3.81 -7.42
N ASP A 61 21.35 3.43 -6.77
CA ASP A 61 21.52 2.25 -5.93
C ASP A 61 22.25 2.73 -4.68
N VAL A 62 21.55 2.77 -3.54
CA VAL A 62 22.08 3.24 -2.26
C VAL A 62 21.85 2.20 -1.17
N ASP A 63 22.72 2.22 -0.17
CA ASP A 63 22.56 1.44 1.05
C ASP A 63 22.15 2.38 2.19
N ASP A 64 20.97 2.11 2.81
CA ASP A 64 20.58 2.81 4.04
C ASP A 64 21.54 2.41 5.18
N PRO A 65 21.87 3.30 6.12
CA PRO A 65 22.70 2.93 7.28
C PRO A 65 22.04 1.89 8.19
N ASP A 66 20.71 1.74 8.12
CA ASP A 66 19.91 0.84 8.96
C ASP A 66 19.21 -0.23 8.11
N THR A 67 18.65 -1.26 8.74
CA THR A 67 17.97 -2.36 8.05
C THR A 67 16.57 -1.93 7.57
N VAL A 68 16.28 -2.07 6.28
CA VAL A 68 14.98 -1.76 5.67
C VAL A 68 13.94 -2.81 6.03
N MET A 69 12.81 -2.38 6.59
CA MET A 69 11.68 -3.22 6.96
C MET A 69 10.52 -3.08 5.97
N SER A 70 10.24 -1.86 5.54
CA SER A 70 9.26 -1.55 4.49
C SER A 70 9.67 -0.30 3.73
N ALA A 71 9.09 -0.08 2.56
CA ALA A 71 9.37 1.08 1.73
C ALA A 71 8.12 1.51 0.97
N GLU A 72 7.93 2.82 0.79
CA GLU A 72 6.89 3.41 -0.03
C GLU A 72 7.46 4.43 -1.01
N LEU A 73 6.78 4.57 -2.14
CA LEU A 73 7.19 5.38 -3.28
C LEU A 73 6.11 6.43 -3.57
N SER A 74 6.51 7.68 -3.64
CA SER A 74 5.62 8.74 -4.07
C SER A 74 5.66 8.98 -5.58
N SER A 75 4.63 9.61 -6.12
CA SER A 75 4.49 9.88 -7.57
C SER A 75 5.50 10.86 -8.14
N ASN A 76 6.33 11.52 -7.31
CA ASN A 76 7.44 12.37 -7.75
C ASN A 76 8.81 11.68 -7.64
N GLY A 77 8.84 10.40 -7.23
CA GLY A 77 10.05 9.60 -7.09
C GLY A 77 10.77 9.76 -5.74
N ASP A 78 10.18 10.45 -4.77
CA ASP A 78 10.69 10.42 -3.40
C ASP A 78 10.30 9.07 -2.74
N VAL A 79 11.21 8.52 -1.95
CA VAL A 79 11.08 7.22 -1.30
C VAL A 79 11.16 7.39 0.21
N VAL A 80 10.23 6.81 0.96
CA VAL A 80 10.36 6.65 2.41
C VAL A 80 10.59 5.17 2.73
N VAL A 81 11.55 4.88 3.60
CA VAL A 81 11.80 3.55 4.14
C VAL A 81 11.59 3.56 5.65
N VAL A 82 10.94 2.50 6.15
CA VAL A 82 10.92 2.19 7.57
C VAL A 82 12.11 1.30 7.87
N THR A 83 12.86 1.63 8.91
CA THR A 83 14.09 0.93 9.25
C THR A 83 14.08 0.38 10.67
N ASP A 84 14.73 -0.77 10.85
CA ASP A 84 15.10 -1.27 12.18
C ASP A 84 16.41 -0.58 12.59
N LYS A 85 16.27 0.43 13.44
CA LYS A 85 17.37 1.30 13.86
C LYS A 85 17.90 0.91 15.23
N SER A 86 19.18 0.58 15.27
CA SER A 86 19.85 0.20 16.53
C SER A 86 19.65 1.25 17.62
N SER A 87 19.34 0.80 18.85
CA SER A 87 19.06 1.64 20.03
C SER A 87 17.76 2.45 20.00
N TYR A 88 16.90 2.25 18.97
CA TYR A 88 15.60 2.86 18.84
C TYR A 88 14.51 1.79 18.65
N ARG A 89 13.25 2.21 18.66
CA ARG A 89 12.10 1.34 18.39
C ARG A 89 11.73 1.32 16.90
N GLY A 90 12.67 1.73 16.05
CA GLY A 90 12.55 1.89 14.61
C GLY A 90 12.78 3.32 14.18
N GLY A 91 12.91 3.52 12.88
CA GLY A 91 13.12 4.83 12.28
C GLY A 91 12.57 4.90 10.88
N ILE A 92 12.73 6.05 10.27
CA ILE A 92 12.47 6.29 8.86
C ILE A 92 13.63 7.04 8.24
N SER A 93 13.89 6.74 6.97
CA SER A 93 14.76 7.52 6.08
C SER A 93 13.97 7.92 4.83
N VAL A 94 14.19 9.14 4.34
CA VAL A 94 13.58 9.63 3.10
C VAL A 94 14.67 9.96 2.10
N TYR A 95 14.54 9.41 0.91
CA TYR A 95 15.43 9.65 -0.22
C TYR A 95 14.69 10.40 -1.32
N ASN A 96 15.33 11.42 -1.91
CA ASN A 96 14.79 12.05 -3.10
C ASN A 96 15.06 11.19 -4.35
N LYS A 97 14.48 11.57 -5.48
CA LYS A 97 14.65 10.87 -6.76
C LYS A 97 16.09 10.80 -7.27
N SER A 98 17.03 11.50 -6.65
CA SER A 98 18.47 11.46 -6.98
C SER A 98 19.27 10.54 -6.03
N GLY A 99 18.63 9.91 -5.06
CA GLY A 99 19.25 9.03 -4.07
C GLY A 99 19.89 9.78 -2.90
N GLU A 100 19.63 11.08 -2.74
CA GLU A 100 20.07 11.84 -1.59
C GLU A 100 19.12 11.65 -0.43
N GLN A 101 19.64 11.30 0.75
CA GLN A 101 18.84 11.24 1.98
C GLN A 101 18.50 12.66 2.44
N ILE A 102 17.23 13.02 2.34
CA ILE A 102 16.72 14.37 2.66
C ILE A 102 16.08 14.48 4.03
N PHE A 103 15.77 13.34 4.67
CA PHE A 103 15.21 13.29 6.01
C PHE A 103 15.52 11.96 6.69
N SER A 104 15.70 11.99 8.01
CA SER A 104 15.78 10.80 8.86
C SER A 104 15.25 11.13 10.24
N TRP A 105 14.47 10.20 10.81
CA TRP A 105 13.91 10.31 12.14
C TRP A 105 13.85 8.94 12.82
N ALA A 106 13.87 8.91 14.14
CA ALA A 106 13.80 7.67 14.90
C ALA A 106 12.93 7.81 16.14
N SER A 107 12.19 6.75 16.46
CA SER A 107 11.34 6.66 17.65
C SER A 107 12.11 6.05 18.82
N GLY A 108 12.14 6.75 19.94
CA GLY A 108 12.76 6.24 21.18
C GLY A 108 11.81 5.40 22.06
N SER A 109 10.48 5.52 21.87
CA SER A 109 9.47 4.93 22.77
C SER A 109 8.59 3.89 22.08
N ASP A 110 8.01 4.22 20.94
CA ASP A 110 6.98 3.44 20.28
C ASP A 110 7.53 2.79 19.00
N ALA A 111 7.03 1.60 18.66
CA ALA A 111 7.49 0.90 17.46
C ALA A 111 6.99 1.59 16.19
N VAL A 112 7.88 1.84 15.22
CA VAL A 112 7.53 2.32 13.88
C VAL A 112 6.95 1.16 13.08
N ILE A 113 5.67 1.26 12.66
CA ILE A 113 4.97 0.18 11.95
C ILE A 113 4.96 0.41 10.45
N CYS A 114 4.56 1.58 10.02
CA CYS A 114 4.51 1.96 8.60
C CYS A 114 4.71 3.47 8.44
N ALA A 115 5.07 3.87 7.24
CA ALA A 115 5.18 5.27 6.85
C ALA A 115 4.78 5.43 5.39
N ASP A 116 4.37 6.64 5.01
CA ASP A 116 4.14 7.01 3.62
C ASP A 116 4.52 8.49 3.40
N ILE A 117 4.74 8.88 2.14
CA ILE A 117 5.20 10.21 1.76
C ILE A 117 4.33 10.83 0.68
N SER A 118 3.91 12.09 0.90
CA SER A 118 3.16 12.87 -0.08
C SER A 118 4.06 13.49 -1.15
N ALA A 119 3.79 13.20 -2.40
CA ALA A 119 4.41 13.89 -3.53
C ALA A 119 4.03 15.39 -3.60
N ALA A 120 2.85 15.75 -3.12
CA ALA A 120 2.31 17.11 -3.23
C ALA A 120 2.95 18.08 -2.24
N SER A 121 3.10 17.65 -0.97
CA SER A 121 3.56 18.51 0.12
C SER A 121 4.93 18.12 0.67
N ARG A 122 5.49 16.96 0.26
CA ARG A 122 6.66 16.35 0.90
C ARG A 122 6.49 16.16 2.40
N SER A 123 5.25 15.92 2.82
CA SER A 123 4.95 15.51 4.18
C SER A 123 5.11 14.01 4.31
N VAL A 124 5.63 13.57 5.44
CA VAL A 124 5.76 12.16 5.79
C VAL A 124 4.78 11.85 6.91
N ALA A 125 4.02 10.79 6.75
CA ALA A 125 3.18 10.22 7.80
C ALA A 125 3.85 8.97 8.36
N VAL A 126 3.88 8.83 9.68
CA VAL A 126 4.48 7.70 10.39
C VAL A 126 3.50 7.16 11.41
N ALA A 127 3.21 5.87 11.39
CA ALA A 127 2.42 5.19 12.39
C ALA A 127 3.32 4.57 13.47
N LEU A 128 3.06 4.94 14.71
CA LEU A 128 3.80 4.50 15.89
C LEU A 128 2.88 3.68 16.79
N LEU A 129 3.25 2.45 17.05
CA LEU A 129 2.49 1.55 17.93
C LEU A 129 3.08 1.54 19.33
N ASN A 130 2.26 1.88 20.31
CA ASN A 130 2.47 1.60 21.72
C ASN A 130 1.60 0.40 22.13
N SER A 131 2.19 -0.58 22.78
CA SER A 131 1.52 -1.82 23.20
C SER A 131 1.68 -2.11 24.71
N ASP A 132 2.01 -1.10 25.53
CA ASP A 132 2.35 -1.31 26.94
C ASP A 132 1.14 -1.79 27.77
N VAL A 133 -0.05 -1.27 27.51
CA VAL A 133 -1.28 -1.64 28.22
C VAL A 133 -2.37 -2.10 27.24
N THR A 134 -2.74 -1.25 26.32
CA THR A 134 -3.64 -1.56 25.19
C THR A 134 -2.95 -1.06 23.91
N ALA A 135 -3.25 -1.72 22.78
CA ALA A 135 -2.71 -1.26 21.51
C ALA A 135 -3.20 0.16 21.20
N LYS A 136 -2.27 1.08 21.01
CA LYS A 136 -2.56 2.46 20.60
C LYS A 136 -1.61 2.85 19.49
N THR A 137 -2.16 3.28 18.37
CA THR A 137 -1.35 3.89 17.32
C THR A 137 -1.39 5.42 17.43
N THR A 138 -0.25 6.05 17.28
CA THR A 138 -0.12 7.49 17.06
C THR A 138 0.39 7.73 15.65
N VAL A 139 -0.40 8.40 14.81
CA VAL A 139 0.05 8.87 13.51
C VAL A 139 0.70 10.25 13.69
N GLN A 140 1.98 10.36 13.32
CA GLN A 140 2.72 11.62 13.32
C GLN A 140 2.94 12.11 11.90
N LEU A 141 2.80 13.43 11.69
CA LEU A 141 3.05 14.06 10.40
C LEU A 141 4.27 14.99 10.51
N PHE A 142 5.20 14.83 9.55
CA PHE A 142 6.44 15.60 9.47
C PHE A 142 6.54 16.32 8.14
N ASN A 143 7.18 17.47 8.13
CA ASN A 143 7.77 18.04 6.91
C ASN A 143 9.21 17.50 6.78
N VAL A 144 9.64 17.11 5.60
CA VAL A 144 11.00 16.56 5.37
C VAL A 144 12.13 17.55 5.69
N ASN A 145 11.82 18.82 5.96
CA ASN A 145 12.80 19.84 6.34
C ASN A 145 12.82 20.11 7.86
N GLU A 146 12.00 19.41 8.65
CA GLU A 146 11.79 19.66 10.08
C GLU A 146 11.92 18.36 10.87
N THR A 147 12.64 18.39 11.99
CA THR A 147 12.87 17.21 12.84
C THR A 147 11.71 16.93 13.78
N GLU A 148 10.83 17.90 14.02
CA GLU A 148 9.66 17.75 14.88
C GLU A 148 8.39 17.53 14.04
N SER A 149 7.52 16.66 14.54
CA SER A 149 6.21 16.46 13.93
C SER A 149 5.32 17.68 14.14
N TYR A 150 4.67 18.14 13.06
CA TYR A 150 3.72 19.25 13.16
C TYR A 150 2.30 18.81 13.58
N ALA A 151 2.02 17.51 13.55
CA ALA A 151 0.75 16.95 14.03
C ALA A 151 0.93 15.55 14.61
N LYS A 152 0.11 15.24 15.63
CA LYS A 152 0.03 13.93 16.26
C LYS A 152 -1.44 13.55 16.42
N ILE A 153 -1.83 12.41 15.91
CA ILE A 153 -3.20 11.91 15.95
C ILE A 153 -3.18 10.57 16.68
N GLU A 154 -3.78 10.52 17.86
CA GLU A 154 -3.91 9.30 18.64
C GLU A 154 -5.12 8.49 18.18
N MET A 155 -4.92 7.21 18.00
CA MET A 155 -5.92 6.21 17.62
C MET A 155 -5.91 5.10 18.69
N PRO A 156 -6.71 5.26 19.75
CA PRO A 156 -6.78 4.26 20.83
C PRO A 156 -7.40 2.96 20.33
N ASP A 157 -6.99 1.85 20.91
CA ASP A 157 -7.49 0.50 20.62
C ASP A 157 -7.45 0.13 19.13
N THR A 158 -6.45 0.66 18.41
CA THR A 158 -6.30 0.47 16.96
C THR A 158 -4.83 0.22 16.63
N VAL A 159 -4.57 -0.78 15.80
CA VAL A 159 -3.27 -1.04 15.18
C VAL A 159 -3.33 -0.60 13.72
N VAL A 160 -2.73 0.54 13.40
CA VAL A 160 -2.60 1.02 12.01
C VAL A 160 -1.48 0.23 11.33
N TYR A 161 -1.82 -0.51 10.28
CA TYR A 161 -0.89 -1.35 9.52
C TYR A 161 -0.47 -0.73 8.18
N GLU A 162 -1.21 0.28 7.71
CA GLU A 162 -0.95 0.94 6.43
C GLU A 162 -1.30 2.43 6.51
N LEU A 163 -0.45 3.26 5.95
CA LEU A 163 -0.69 4.67 5.67
C LEU A 163 -0.63 4.89 4.17
N GLN A 164 -1.56 5.67 3.62
CA GLN A 164 -1.53 5.98 2.19
C GLN A 164 -1.96 7.43 1.92
N PHE A 165 -1.07 8.20 1.30
CA PHE A 165 -1.40 9.52 0.80
C PHE A 165 -2.22 9.44 -0.49
N VAL A 166 -3.26 10.26 -0.55
CA VAL A 166 -3.95 10.60 -1.79
C VAL A 166 -3.98 12.11 -1.90
N GLY A 167 -3.13 12.67 -2.74
CA GLY A 167 -2.77 14.09 -2.67
C GLY A 167 -2.01 14.38 -1.39
N ASP A 168 -2.53 15.30 -0.58
CA ASP A 168 -1.99 15.68 0.74
C ASP A 168 -2.83 15.15 1.91
N LYS A 169 -3.82 14.31 1.64
CA LYS A 169 -4.60 13.62 2.68
C LYS A 169 -4.01 12.24 2.96
N VAL A 170 -3.79 11.92 4.23
CA VAL A 170 -3.42 10.58 4.69
C VAL A 170 -4.68 9.75 4.96
N ASN A 171 -4.71 8.53 4.48
CA ASN A 171 -5.66 7.51 4.89
C ASN A 171 -4.91 6.50 5.77
N ALA A 172 -5.32 6.38 7.03
CA ALA A 172 -4.76 5.43 7.97
C ALA A 172 -5.68 4.20 8.06
N PHE A 173 -5.16 3.05 7.67
CA PHE A 173 -5.88 1.78 7.71
C PHE A 173 -5.44 1.01 8.95
N GLY A 174 -6.40 0.80 9.86
CA GLY A 174 -6.21 0.03 11.08
C GLY A 174 -7.05 -1.26 11.04
N ASP A 175 -6.79 -2.12 12.01
CA ASP A 175 -7.47 -3.42 12.16
C ASP A 175 -8.99 -3.29 12.38
N ASN A 176 -9.42 -2.19 13.00
CA ASN A 176 -10.82 -1.92 13.33
C ASN A 176 -11.30 -0.53 12.91
N ARG A 177 -10.50 0.22 12.14
CA ARG A 177 -10.79 1.63 11.83
C ARG A 177 -10.11 2.09 10.56
N VAL A 178 -10.76 2.99 9.83
CA VAL A 178 -10.12 3.73 8.73
C VAL A 178 -10.35 5.21 8.91
N THR A 179 -9.27 5.97 9.10
CA THR A 179 -9.30 7.40 9.42
C THR A 179 -8.65 8.21 8.30
N GLY A 180 -9.32 9.26 7.86
CA GLY A 180 -8.74 10.26 6.95
C GLY A 180 -8.22 11.46 7.72
N ILE A 181 -6.97 11.85 7.45
CA ILE A 181 -6.26 12.94 8.10
C ILE A 181 -5.89 13.97 7.03
N SER A 182 -6.23 15.24 7.24
CA SER A 182 -5.86 16.33 6.34
C SER A 182 -4.38 16.71 6.45
N SER A 183 -3.87 17.47 5.49
CA SER A 183 -2.51 18.04 5.52
C SER A 183 -2.21 18.90 6.76
N SER A 184 -3.24 19.40 7.44
CA SER A 184 -3.08 20.13 8.70
C SER A 184 -3.15 19.25 9.97
N GLY A 185 -3.20 17.92 9.80
CA GLY A 185 -3.28 16.98 10.94
C GLY A 185 -4.67 16.85 11.56
N LYS A 186 -5.74 17.31 10.89
CA LYS A 186 -7.11 17.17 11.40
C LYS A 186 -7.78 15.94 10.83
N ILE A 187 -8.50 15.20 11.68
CA ILE A 187 -9.37 14.11 11.23
C ILE A 187 -10.49 14.70 10.37
N VAL A 188 -10.63 14.21 9.14
CA VAL A 188 -11.66 14.63 8.18
C VAL A 188 -12.78 13.60 8.03
N TYR A 189 -12.52 12.36 8.36
CA TYR A 189 -13.49 11.30 8.59
C TYR A 189 -12.87 10.22 9.47
N ASP A 190 -13.71 9.47 10.15
CA ASP A 190 -13.32 8.36 11.00
C ASP A 190 -14.40 7.27 10.90
N ASN A 191 -14.06 6.15 10.27
CA ASN A 191 -14.93 5.01 10.12
C ASN A 191 -14.50 3.94 11.12
N ASP A 192 -15.29 3.75 12.16
CA ASP A 192 -15.09 2.76 13.21
C ASP A 192 -15.78 1.45 12.83
N PHE A 193 -15.06 0.35 12.89
CA PHE A 193 -15.48 -1.01 12.57
C PHE A 193 -15.25 -1.97 13.76
N SER A 194 -15.28 -1.45 15.00
CA SER A 194 -14.93 -2.22 16.20
C SER A 194 -15.74 -3.51 16.43
N ASN A 195 -16.86 -3.68 15.72
CA ASN A 195 -17.69 -4.88 15.79
C ASN A 195 -17.45 -5.91 14.68
N VAL A 196 -16.55 -5.61 13.73
CA VAL A 196 -16.22 -6.48 12.58
C VAL A 196 -14.73 -6.38 12.27
N GLN A 197 -14.13 -7.46 11.83
CA GLN A 197 -12.71 -7.46 11.46
C GLN A 197 -12.55 -6.94 10.04
N LEU A 198 -11.77 -5.86 9.87
CA LEU A 198 -11.28 -5.43 8.57
C LEU A 198 -10.16 -6.38 8.13
N THR A 199 -10.38 -7.12 7.04
CA THR A 199 -9.43 -8.14 6.56
C THR A 199 -8.55 -7.63 5.43
N HIS A 200 -9.11 -6.83 4.51
CA HIS A 200 -8.39 -6.29 3.36
C HIS A 200 -8.85 -4.86 3.05
N SER A 201 -7.92 -4.05 2.57
CA SER A 201 -8.15 -2.68 2.11
C SER A 201 -7.49 -2.45 0.76
N ALA A 202 -8.14 -1.65 -0.08
CA ALA A 202 -7.57 -1.11 -1.30
C ALA A 202 -8.11 0.31 -1.52
N ILE A 203 -7.31 1.17 -2.14
CA ILE A 203 -7.69 2.56 -2.40
C ILE A 203 -7.33 2.96 -3.82
N ASP A 204 -8.22 3.69 -4.48
CA ASP A 204 -7.94 4.23 -5.81
C ASP A 204 -7.25 5.60 -5.74
N SER A 205 -6.72 6.06 -6.87
CA SER A 205 -6.05 7.36 -6.97
C SER A 205 -6.98 8.57 -6.72
N ASN A 206 -8.31 8.38 -6.62
CA ASN A 206 -9.26 9.39 -6.19
C ASN A 206 -9.54 9.35 -4.68
N GLY A 207 -9.02 8.34 -3.97
CA GLY A 207 -9.24 8.12 -2.55
C GLY A 207 -10.53 7.37 -2.21
N ASN A 208 -11.21 6.72 -3.18
CA ASN A 208 -12.26 5.76 -2.85
C ASN A 208 -11.62 4.49 -2.30
N LYS A 209 -12.24 3.89 -1.29
CA LYS A 209 -11.72 2.73 -0.58
C LYS A 209 -12.63 1.53 -0.76
N LEU A 210 -12.05 0.40 -1.12
CA LEU A 210 -12.69 -0.89 -1.08
C LEU A 210 -12.21 -1.62 0.17
N LEU A 211 -13.13 -1.99 1.04
CA LEU A 211 -12.83 -2.62 2.33
C LEU A 211 -13.56 -3.96 2.42
N ALA A 212 -12.82 -5.01 2.75
CA ALA A 212 -13.38 -6.33 3.00
C ALA A 212 -13.43 -6.61 4.50
N PHE A 213 -14.54 -7.18 4.95
CA PHE A 213 -14.80 -7.49 6.35
C PHE A 213 -15.18 -8.96 6.51
N ASP A 214 -14.77 -9.53 7.64
CA ASP A 214 -15.23 -10.84 8.12
C ASP A 214 -15.53 -10.76 9.61
N ASP A 215 -16.79 -11.04 9.99
CA ASP A 215 -17.23 -11.13 11.37
C ASP A 215 -17.37 -12.59 11.84
N GLY A 216 -16.92 -13.54 11.02
CA GLY A 216 -17.06 -14.98 11.23
C GLY A 216 -18.42 -15.54 10.80
N ASN A 217 -19.35 -14.70 10.31
CA ASN A 217 -20.67 -15.11 9.84
C ASN A 217 -20.90 -14.75 8.36
N ILE A 218 -20.91 -13.47 8.05
CA ILE A 218 -21.29 -12.95 6.73
C ILE A 218 -20.18 -12.00 6.22
N PRO A 219 -19.26 -12.47 5.38
CA PRO A 219 -18.25 -11.60 4.78
C PRO A 219 -18.89 -10.49 3.95
N MET A 220 -18.33 -9.29 4.03
CA MET A 220 -18.81 -8.11 3.33
C MET A 220 -17.71 -7.41 2.56
N LEU A 221 -18.09 -6.80 1.45
CA LEU A 221 -17.24 -5.92 0.65
C LEU A 221 -17.92 -4.55 0.53
N ASN A 222 -17.30 -3.53 1.08
CA ASN A 222 -17.85 -2.18 1.17
C ASN A 222 -17.01 -1.19 0.37
N LEU A 223 -17.69 -0.37 -0.43
CA LEU A 223 -17.08 0.73 -1.14
C LEU A 223 -17.36 2.05 -0.43
N TYR A 224 -16.31 2.75 -0.03
CA TYR A 224 -16.39 4.08 0.58
C TYR A 224 -15.87 5.16 -0.36
N SER A 225 -16.45 6.35 -0.26
CA SER A 225 -15.94 7.54 -0.96
C SER A 225 -14.63 8.04 -0.32
N LYS A 226 -13.95 8.96 -1.01
CA LYS A 226 -12.77 9.66 -0.49
C LYS A 226 -13.00 10.42 0.83
N ASN A 227 -14.26 10.69 1.17
CA ASN A 227 -14.65 11.40 2.40
C ASN A 227 -15.22 10.46 3.46
N GLY A 228 -15.04 9.14 3.33
CA GLY A 228 -15.48 8.15 4.31
C GLY A 228 -16.96 7.77 4.25
N PHE A 229 -17.74 8.24 3.26
CA PHE A 229 -19.15 7.85 3.14
C PHE A 229 -19.29 6.51 2.42
N LEU A 230 -20.06 5.61 3.01
CA LEU A 230 -20.42 4.32 2.39
C LEU A 230 -21.21 4.59 1.09
N LYS A 231 -20.71 4.08 -0.04
CA LYS A 231 -21.33 4.18 -1.37
C LYS A 231 -22.07 2.91 -1.75
N ASN A 232 -21.51 1.76 -1.41
CA ASN A 232 -22.07 0.45 -1.71
C ASN A 232 -21.63 -0.57 -0.66
N SER A 233 -22.48 -1.55 -0.39
CA SER A 233 -22.21 -2.69 0.47
C SER A 233 -22.68 -3.96 -0.24
N THR A 234 -21.83 -4.97 -0.28
CA THR A 234 -22.10 -6.25 -0.91
C THR A 234 -21.80 -7.37 0.05
N THR A 235 -22.78 -8.22 0.32
CA THR A 235 -22.59 -9.47 1.05
C THR A 235 -21.91 -10.46 0.13
N LEU A 236 -20.85 -11.09 0.61
CA LEU A 236 -20.10 -12.10 -0.12
C LEU A 236 -20.55 -13.51 0.28
N ILE A 237 -20.35 -14.46 -0.62
CA ILE A 237 -20.65 -15.90 -0.38
C ILE A 237 -19.49 -16.63 0.30
N GLY A 238 -18.38 -15.95 0.57
CA GLY A 238 -17.19 -16.45 1.23
C GLY A 238 -16.19 -15.33 1.46
N VAL A 239 -15.15 -15.62 2.22
CA VAL A 239 -14.06 -14.67 2.53
C VAL A 239 -13.25 -14.40 1.27
N THR A 240 -12.85 -13.15 1.08
CA THR A 240 -11.94 -12.75 0.00
C THR A 240 -10.50 -12.71 0.51
N ASP A 241 -9.56 -13.13 -0.34
CA ASP A 241 -8.13 -13.09 -0.03
C ASP A 241 -7.42 -11.90 -0.67
N PHE A 242 -7.98 -11.38 -1.77
CA PHE A 242 -7.39 -10.27 -2.53
C PHE A 242 -8.50 -9.36 -3.04
N ILE A 243 -8.27 -8.06 -2.92
CA ILE A 243 -9.14 -7.03 -3.49
C ILE A 243 -8.30 -5.98 -4.20
N ASP A 244 -8.85 -5.38 -5.25
CA ASP A 244 -8.26 -4.23 -5.91
C ASP A 244 -9.35 -3.27 -6.41
N ILE A 245 -9.02 -2.02 -6.56
CA ILE A 245 -9.92 -0.96 -7.02
C ILE A 245 -9.20 0.04 -7.89
N ASN A 246 -9.82 0.41 -9.00
CA ASN A 246 -9.49 1.63 -9.72
C ASN A 246 -10.70 2.59 -9.74
N LYS A 247 -10.57 3.73 -10.41
CA LYS A 247 -11.64 4.76 -10.49
C LYS A 247 -13.01 4.23 -10.92
N LYS A 248 -13.05 3.12 -11.69
CA LYS A 248 -14.23 2.61 -12.36
C LYS A 248 -14.61 1.18 -11.98
N TYR A 249 -13.63 0.36 -11.60
CA TYR A 249 -13.80 -1.07 -11.43
C TYR A 249 -13.32 -1.54 -10.07
N ILE A 250 -13.93 -2.61 -9.59
CA ILE A 250 -13.51 -3.40 -8.42
C ILE A 250 -13.19 -4.82 -8.87
N LEU A 251 -12.25 -5.42 -8.18
CA LEU A 251 -11.79 -6.77 -8.38
C LEU A 251 -11.64 -7.44 -7.02
N TYR A 252 -12.14 -8.67 -6.89
CA TYR A 252 -11.94 -9.48 -5.69
C TYR A 252 -12.07 -10.96 -6.03
N ASN A 253 -11.59 -11.83 -5.15
CA ASN A 253 -11.78 -13.28 -5.29
C ASN A 253 -12.48 -13.89 -4.09
N ILE A 254 -13.04 -15.08 -4.29
CA ILE A 254 -13.47 -16.01 -3.26
C ILE A 254 -12.89 -17.37 -3.65
N GLY A 255 -11.86 -17.81 -2.95
CA GLY A 255 -11.04 -18.93 -3.40
C GLY A 255 -10.44 -18.67 -4.80
N ARG A 256 -10.74 -19.53 -5.77
CA ARG A 256 -10.28 -19.37 -7.17
C ARG A 256 -11.25 -18.60 -8.06
N ASP A 257 -12.44 -18.29 -7.58
CA ASP A 257 -13.44 -17.51 -8.33
C ASP A 257 -13.14 -16.01 -8.18
N ILE A 258 -12.89 -15.34 -9.29
CA ILE A 258 -12.55 -13.93 -9.40
C ILE A 258 -13.76 -13.17 -9.93
N TYR A 259 -14.08 -12.06 -9.28
CA TYR A 259 -15.19 -11.18 -9.63
C TYR A 259 -14.67 -9.82 -10.05
N PHE A 260 -15.02 -9.38 -11.25
CA PHE A 260 -14.63 -8.10 -11.83
C PHE A 260 -15.85 -7.32 -12.29
N GLY A 261 -15.99 -6.08 -11.92
CA GLY A 261 -17.14 -5.26 -12.30
C GLY A 261 -17.00 -3.79 -11.97
N LYS A 262 -17.96 -3.00 -12.44
CA LYS A 262 -17.95 -1.54 -12.21
C LYS A 262 -18.29 -1.20 -10.76
N THR A 263 -17.65 -0.15 -10.22
CA THR A 263 -17.88 0.37 -8.86
C THR A 263 -19.34 0.79 -8.59
N ASN A 264 -20.11 1.08 -9.62
CA ASN A 264 -21.52 1.51 -9.54
C ASN A 264 -22.52 0.44 -10.03
N SER A 265 -22.08 -0.79 -10.26
CA SER A 265 -22.91 -1.90 -10.75
C SER A 265 -22.95 -3.03 -9.74
N LYS A 266 -24.07 -3.75 -9.70
CA LYS A 266 -24.19 -5.03 -8.99
C LYS A 266 -23.83 -6.22 -9.88
N VAL A 267 -23.64 -5.99 -11.18
CA VAL A 267 -23.28 -7.03 -12.13
C VAL A 267 -21.78 -7.19 -12.15
N MET A 268 -21.33 -8.41 -11.85
CA MET A 268 -19.93 -8.82 -11.88
C MET A 268 -19.71 -9.89 -12.93
N SER A 269 -18.65 -9.76 -13.71
CA SER A 269 -18.10 -10.86 -14.50
C SER A 269 -17.39 -11.82 -13.58
N LYS A 270 -17.55 -13.13 -13.81
CA LYS A 270 -16.87 -14.16 -13.04
C LYS A 270 -15.85 -14.88 -13.92
N TYR A 271 -14.66 -15.05 -13.39
CA TYR A 271 -13.58 -15.84 -13.94
C TYR A 271 -13.07 -16.83 -12.89
N THR A 272 -12.78 -18.09 -13.27
CA THR A 272 -12.24 -19.07 -12.33
C THR A 272 -10.77 -19.34 -12.67
N ALA A 273 -9.88 -19.02 -11.74
CA ALA A 273 -8.44 -19.21 -11.89
C ALA A 273 -8.06 -20.70 -11.89
N ALA A 274 -7.07 -21.04 -12.71
CA ALA A 274 -6.59 -22.42 -12.85
C ALA A 274 -5.83 -22.93 -11.62
N MET A 275 -5.20 -22.02 -10.87
CA MET A 275 -4.36 -22.32 -9.70
C MET A 275 -4.70 -21.39 -8.53
N ASP A 276 -4.05 -21.61 -7.39
CA ASP A 276 -4.22 -20.76 -6.21
C ASP A 276 -3.61 -19.37 -6.44
N ILE A 277 -4.42 -18.36 -6.18
CA ILE A 277 -4.10 -16.95 -6.42
C ILE A 277 -3.12 -16.47 -5.36
N LYS A 278 -2.17 -15.64 -5.75
CA LYS A 278 -1.23 -14.96 -4.86
C LYS A 278 -1.41 -13.44 -4.84
N ASN A 279 -1.96 -12.89 -5.92
CA ASN A 279 -2.39 -11.49 -5.97
C ASN A 279 -3.29 -11.25 -7.17
N LEU A 280 -4.02 -10.14 -7.15
CA LEU A 280 -4.90 -9.66 -8.22
C LEU A 280 -4.65 -8.17 -8.45
N ILE A 281 -4.55 -7.76 -9.72
CA ILE A 281 -4.27 -6.36 -10.08
C ILE A 281 -5.13 -5.95 -11.27
N ILE A 282 -5.86 -4.83 -11.17
CA ILE A 282 -6.56 -4.20 -12.29
C ILE A 282 -5.56 -3.42 -13.15
N VAL A 283 -5.43 -3.80 -14.41
CA VAL A 283 -4.51 -3.15 -15.36
C VAL A 283 -5.24 -2.13 -16.23
N SER A 284 -6.48 -2.40 -16.59
CA SER A 284 -7.30 -1.51 -17.43
C SER A 284 -8.80 -1.68 -17.16
N ASP A 285 -9.61 -0.96 -17.92
CA ASP A 285 -11.09 -1.03 -17.85
C ASP A 285 -11.64 -2.42 -18.23
N THR A 286 -10.85 -3.25 -18.90
CA THR A 286 -11.26 -4.59 -19.38
C THR A 286 -10.25 -5.68 -19.05
N THR A 287 -9.17 -5.36 -18.34
CA THR A 287 -8.07 -6.31 -18.14
C THR A 287 -7.61 -6.30 -16.69
N PHE A 288 -7.47 -7.49 -16.13
CA PHE A 288 -6.80 -7.69 -14.83
C PHE A 288 -5.75 -8.80 -14.96
N VAL A 289 -4.83 -8.83 -14.02
CA VAL A 289 -3.78 -9.84 -13.94
C VAL A 289 -3.99 -10.69 -12.69
N VAL A 290 -3.90 -11.99 -12.87
CA VAL A 290 -3.87 -12.98 -11.80
C VAL A 290 -2.43 -13.42 -11.60
N ILE A 291 -1.92 -13.24 -10.40
CA ILE A 291 -0.56 -13.65 -10.04
C ILE A 291 -0.64 -14.97 -9.26
N TYR A 292 0.09 -15.95 -9.75
CA TYR A 292 0.30 -17.26 -9.16
C TYR A 292 1.70 -17.35 -8.53
N SER A 293 2.05 -18.46 -7.90
CA SER A 293 3.36 -18.64 -7.27
C SER A 293 4.54 -18.54 -8.26
N ASN A 294 4.36 -19.04 -9.51
CA ASN A 294 5.45 -19.12 -10.49
C ASN A 294 5.08 -18.58 -11.87
N SER A 295 3.89 -18.03 -12.03
CA SER A 295 3.38 -17.51 -13.30
C SER A 295 2.36 -16.41 -13.05
N LEU A 296 2.00 -15.73 -14.11
CA LEU A 296 0.85 -14.82 -14.11
C LEU A 296 -0.03 -15.10 -15.34
N GLU A 297 -1.25 -14.62 -15.27
CA GLU A 297 -2.23 -14.71 -16.33
C GLU A 297 -2.87 -13.35 -16.54
N VAL A 298 -2.95 -12.91 -17.79
CA VAL A 298 -3.65 -11.69 -18.19
C VAL A 298 -5.04 -12.08 -18.66
N VAL A 299 -6.06 -11.57 -17.99
CA VAL A 299 -7.47 -11.87 -18.28
C VAL A 299 -8.14 -10.63 -18.85
N THR A 300 -8.74 -10.75 -20.01
CA THR A 300 -9.57 -9.71 -20.65
C THR A 300 -11.04 -10.09 -20.54
N VAL A 301 -11.88 -9.16 -20.05
CA VAL A 301 -13.31 -9.35 -19.78
C VAL A 301 -14.18 -8.52 -20.71
#